data_2fc1b633c64cd4002e9e752414becba0
#
_entry.id   2fc1b633c64cd4002e9e752414becba0
#
_cell.length_a   1.000
_cell.length_b   1.000
_cell.length_c   1.000
_cell.angle_alpha   90.00
_cell.angle_beta   90.00
_cell.angle_gamma   90.00
#
_symmetry.space_group_name_H-M   'P 1'
#
loop_
_entity.id
_entity.type
_entity.pdbx_description
1 polymer ?
#
loop_
_entity_poly.entity_id
_entity_poly.type
_entity_poly.pdbx_seq_one_letter_code
_entity_poly.pdbx_strand_id
1 'polypeptide(L)'
;PEVGFDLPQTKALVKKALTEMGYAPQDCGKCGVLALAGGKRPGKTILLRGDMDALPIQEESGEEFASEVPGKMHGCGHDMHTAMMLGAAKLLKEHEDEIEGTVKLEFQPAEEIFQGSLDMLKNGLLENPKVDAAVMFHVLAGMPLPVGTVLVPGGGITMASCEQYHITVHGKGGHGSMPNACIDPITAAAHIHI
;
A
#
# COMPACT_ATOMS: atom_id res chain seq x y z
N PRO A 1 0.77 8.31 11.27
CA PRO A 1 0.69 7.01 10.57
C PRO A 1 -0.39 6.10 11.15
N GLU A 2 -1.12 5.38 10.27
CA GLU A 2 -2.17 4.42 10.57
C GLU A 2 -1.88 3.12 9.83
N VAL A 3 -2.32 1.94 10.30
CA VAL A 3 -1.82 0.65 9.84
C VAL A 3 -2.93 -0.22 9.24
N GLY A 4 -2.63 -0.88 8.12
CA GLY A 4 -3.48 -1.86 7.48
C GLY A 4 -4.82 -1.29 7.04
N PHE A 5 -5.94 -1.81 7.57
CA PHE A 5 -7.29 -1.30 7.28
C PHE A 5 -7.80 -0.27 8.28
N ASP A 6 -7.08 0.01 9.35
CA ASP A 6 -7.48 1.01 10.36
C ASP A 6 -6.86 2.37 10.03
N LEU A 7 -7.44 3.06 9.04
CA LEU A 7 -6.97 4.32 8.46
C LEU A 7 -8.03 5.45 8.54
N PRO A 8 -8.73 5.67 9.65
CA PRO A 8 -9.84 6.62 9.68
C PRO A 8 -9.42 8.06 9.40
N GLN A 9 -8.27 8.50 9.91
CA GLN A 9 -7.78 9.87 9.74
C GLN A 9 -7.22 10.08 8.34
N THR A 10 -6.37 9.18 7.86
CA THR A 10 -5.77 9.22 6.53
C THR A 10 -6.85 9.18 5.44
N LYS A 11 -7.81 8.26 5.55
CA LYS A 11 -8.97 8.19 4.64
C LYS A 11 -9.77 9.50 4.64
N ALA A 12 -10.06 10.04 5.82
CA ALA A 12 -10.81 11.29 5.94
C ALA A 12 -10.07 12.47 5.31
N LEU A 13 -8.75 12.57 5.53
CA LEU A 13 -7.88 13.58 4.94
C LEU A 13 -7.87 13.49 3.41
N VAL A 14 -7.66 12.31 2.86
CA VAL A 14 -7.66 12.08 1.41
C VAL A 14 -9.02 12.46 0.80
N LYS A 15 -10.12 11.99 1.38
CA LYS A 15 -11.48 12.34 0.89
C LYS A 15 -11.74 13.83 0.97
N LYS A 16 -11.33 14.50 2.04
CA LYS A 16 -11.47 15.95 2.20
C LYS A 16 -10.68 16.68 1.12
N ALA A 17 -9.39 16.36 0.95
CA ALA A 17 -8.54 17.01 -0.04
C ALA A 17 -9.10 16.83 -1.47
N LEU A 18 -9.52 15.64 -1.83
CA LEU A 18 -10.15 15.38 -3.12
C LEU A 18 -11.44 16.19 -3.31
N THR A 19 -12.28 16.27 -2.28
CA THR A 19 -13.53 17.05 -2.33
C THR A 19 -13.25 18.54 -2.51
N GLU A 20 -12.27 19.09 -1.79
CA GLU A 20 -11.84 20.49 -1.92
C GLU A 20 -11.29 20.80 -3.32
N MET A 21 -10.70 19.82 -4.01
CA MET A 21 -10.29 19.93 -5.41
C MET A 21 -11.44 19.77 -6.41
N GLY A 22 -12.68 19.50 -5.95
CA GLY A 22 -13.85 19.32 -6.79
C GLY A 22 -14.07 17.91 -7.33
N TYR A 23 -13.45 16.90 -6.72
CA TYR A 23 -13.75 15.50 -6.99
C TYR A 23 -14.96 15.01 -6.17
N ALA A 24 -15.53 13.87 -6.60
CA ALA A 24 -16.53 13.11 -5.85
C ALA A 24 -15.90 11.77 -5.38
N PRO A 25 -15.12 11.76 -4.30
CA PRO A 25 -14.43 10.56 -3.86
C PRO A 25 -15.41 9.50 -3.38
N GLN A 26 -15.18 8.26 -3.81
CA GLN A 26 -15.99 7.08 -3.48
C GLN A 26 -15.20 6.12 -2.63
N ASP A 27 -15.90 5.39 -1.76
CA ASP A 27 -15.31 4.28 -1.02
C ASP A 27 -15.20 3.04 -1.92
N CYS A 28 -14.09 2.30 -1.77
CA CYS A 28 -13.88 1.03 -2.45
C CYS A 28 -13.34 0.01 -1.44
N GLY A 29 -14.12 -1.02 -1.16
CA GLY A 29 -13.81 -1.99 -0.11
C GLY A 29 -13.90 -1.38 1.29
N LYS A 30 -13.10 -1.91 2.21
CA LYS A 30 -13.16 -1.54 3.64
C LYS A 30 -12.77 -0.09 3.90
N CYS A 31 -11.67 0.37 3.33
CA CYS A 31 -11.22 1.75 3.53
C CYS A 31 -10.45 2.36 2.35
N GLY A 32 -10.45 1.74 1.18
CA GLY A 32 -9.90 2.34 -0.04
C GLY A 32 -10.74 3.52 -0.53
N VAL A 33 -10.10 4.44 -1.24
CA VAL A 33 -10.74 5.62 -1.82
C VAL A 33 -10.45 5.67 -3.31
N LEU A 34 -11.48 5.97 -4.10
CA LEU A 34 -11.40 6.20 -5.54
C LEU A 34 -11.88 7.60 -5.91
N ALA A 35 -11.27 8.18 -6.93
CA ALA A 35 -11.77 9.39 -7.58
C ALA A 35 -11.52 9.30 -9.09
N LEU A 36 -12.33 10.03 -9.88
CA LEU A 36 -12.23 10.02 -11.34
C LEU A 36 -11.96 11.44 -11.85
N ALA A 37 -10.97 11.56 -12.73
CA ALA A 37 -10.71 12.77 -13.52
C ALA A 37 -10.98 12.49 -14.99
N GLY A 38 -11.48 13.47 -15.73
CA GLY A 38 -11.84 13.34 -17.13
C GLY A 38 -13.21 12.69 -17.33
N GLY A 39 -13.30 11.79 -18.32
CA GLY A 39 -14.56 11.11 -18.67
C GLY A 39 -15.54 11.92 -19.52
N LYS A 40 -15.22 13.19 -19.83
CA LYS A 40 -16.03 14.03 -20.71
C LYS A 40 -15.77 13.74 -22.20
N ARG A 41 -14.59 13.28 -22.52
CA ARG A 41 -14.15 12.92 -23.87
C ARG A 41 -13.93 11.41 -23.95
N PRO A 42 -14.26 10.75 -25.07
CA PRO A 42 -14.05 9.32 -25.21
C PRO A 42 -12.55 8.99 -25.18
N GLY A 43 -12.19 7.85 -24.61
CA GLY A 43 -10.82 7.37 -24.51
C GLY A 43 -10.71 6.18 -23.55
N LYS A 44 -9.49 5.79 -23.26
CA LYS A 44 -9.17 4.70 -22.35
C LYS A 44 -9.20 5.15 -20.90
N THR A 45 -9.26 4.17 -20.01
CA THR A 45 -9.14 4.42 -18.57
C THR A 45 -7.79 3.96 -18.06
N ILE A 46 -7.03 4.87 -17.46
CA ILE A 46 -5.81 4.57 -16.74
C ILE A 46 -6.04 4.65 -15.24
N LEU A 47 -5.56 3.66 -14.49
CA LEU A 47 -5.53 3.65 -13.03
C LEU A 47 -4.18 4.20 -12.55
N LEU A 48 -4.20 5.18 -11.68
CA LEU A 48 -3.03 5.61 -10.91
C LEU A 48 -3.20 5.15 -9.46
N ARG A 49 -2.22 4.45 -8.93
CA ARG A 49 -2.26 3.84 -7.59
C ARG A 49 -1.25 4.47 -6.66
N GLY A 50 -1.69 4.83 -5.47
CA GLY A 50 -0.85 5.13 -4.30
C GLY A 50 -1.43 4.46 -3.06
N ASP A 51 -0.56 3.91 -2.24
CA ASP A 51 -0.94 3.30 -0.97
C ASP A 51 -0.89 4.31 0.18
N MET A 52 -1.54 3.97 1.30
CA MET A 52 -1.78 4.91 2.39
C MET A 52 -1.34 4.39 3.77
N ASP A 53 -1.17 3.08 3.93
CA ASP A 53 -0.93 2.50 5.24
C ASP A 53 0.54 2.59 5.67
N ALA A 54 0.74 2.61 6.97
CA ALA A 54 2.03 2.63 7.63
C ALA A 54 2.39 1.25 8.17
N LEU A 55 3.62 1.12 8.65
CA LEU A 55 4.15 -0.06 9.31
C LEU A 55 4.01 0.02 10.85
N PRO A 56 3.77 -1.11 11.53
CA PRO A 56 3.76 -1.18 13.00
C PRO A 56 5.19 -1.26 13.55
N ILE A 57 5.99 -0.23 13.29
CA ILE A 57 7.41 -0.12 13.65
C ILE A 57 7.62 1.18 14.42
N GLN A 58 8.44 1.14 15.47
CA GLN A 58 8.86 2.36 16.17
C GLN A 58 9.84 3.13 15.29
N GLU A 59 9.54 4.39 15.02
CA GLU A 59 10.46 5.26 14.31
C GLU A 59 11.61 5.71 15.20
N GLU A 60 12.83 5.60 14.68
CA GLU A 60 14.07 5.99 15.35
C GLU A 60 14.94 6.89 14.44
N SER A 61 14.32 7.54 13.45
CA SER A 61 15.02 8.39 12.47
C SER A 61 15.67 9.62 13.10
N GLY A 62 15.03 10.19 14.13
CA GLY A 62 15.46 11.45 14.76
C GLY A 62 15.15 12.69 13.90
N GLU A 63 14.37 12.57 12.85
CA GLU A 63 13.99 13.66 11.96
C GLU A 63 12.93 14.56 12.62
N GLU A 64 12.90 15.84 12.24
CA GLU A 64 11.92 16.83 12.76
C GLU A 64 10.46 16.44 12.45
N PHE A 65 10.25 15.66 11.40
CA PHE A 65 8.94 15.17 10.96
C PHE A 65 8.71 13.69 11.30
N ALA A 66 9.47 13.12 12.23
CA ALA A 66 9.27 11.76 12.70
C ALA A 66 7.85 11.53 13.22
N SER A 67 7.40 10.28 13.19
CA SER A 67 6.08 9.90 13.66
C SER A 67 5.84 10.30 15.11
N GLU A 68 4.72 10.97 15.37
CA GLU A 68 4.24 11.27 16.72
C GLU A 68 3.41 10.13 17.34
N VAL A 69 3.21 9.03 16.59
CA VAL A 69 2.43 7.87 17.04
C VAL A 69 3.38 6.74 17.41
N PRO A 70 3.54 6.43 18.71
CA PRO A 70 4.44 5.36 19.14
C PRO A 70 4.13 4.02 18.47
N GLY A 71 5.18 3.35 18.01
CA GLY A 71 5.08 2.04 17.36
C GLY A 71 4.49 2.04 15.95
N LYS A 72 4.36 3.22 15.30
CA LYS A 72 3.91 3.32 13.91
C LYS A 72 4.77 4.31 13.14
N MET A 73 5.18 3.98 11.92
CA MET A 73 5.91 4.87 11.02
C MET A 73 5.61 4.58 9.55
N HIS A 74 5.80 5.59 8.70
CA HIS A 74 5.81 5.41 7.25
C HIS A 74 7.20 4.97 6.75
N GLY A 75 7.65 3.77 7.18
CA GLY A 75 8.96 3.23 6.80
C GLY A 75 9.08 2.81 5.34
N CYS A 76 7.97 2.66 4.63
CA CYS A 76 7.92 2.34 3.20
C CYS A 76 7.60 3.56 2.31
N GLY A 77 7.34 4.74 2.90
CA GLY A 77 7.10 5.98 2.17
C GLY A 77 5.70 6.15 1.59
N HIS A 78 4.69 5.45 2.11
CA HIS A 78 3.31 5.54 1.62
C HIS A 78 2.66 6.91 1.89
N ASP A 79 3.15 7.67 2.87
CA ASP A 79 2.82 9.08 3.06
C ASP A 79 3.23 9.93 1.85
N MET A 80 4.43 9.69 1.29
CA MET A 80 4.89 10.33 0.06
C MET A 80 4.06 9.89 -1.15
N HIS A 81 3.70 8.61 -1.24
CA HIS A 81 2.84 8.10 -2.32
C HIS A 81 1.45 8.76 -2.26
N THR A 82 0.85 8.86 -1.08
CA THR A 82 -0.41 9.58 -0.87
C THR A 82 -0.30 11.05 -1.27
N ALA A 83 0.79 11.73 -0.86
CA ALA A 83 1.03 13.13 -1.22
C ALA A 83 1.21 13.32 -2.73
N MET A 84 1.99 12.45 -3.40
CA MET A 84 2.15 12.46 -4.85
C MET A 84 0.82 12.26 -5.58
N MET A 85 0.00 11.33 -5.11
CA MET A 85 -1.33 11.08 -5.69
C MET A 85 -2.26 12.28 -5.53
N LEU A 86 -2.25 12.96 -4.38
CA LEU A 86 -3.02 14.20 -4.19
C LEU A 86 -2.50 15.34 -5.08
N GLY A 87 -1.17 15.44 -5.25
CA GLY A 87 -0.56 16.38 -6.20
C GLY A 87 -0.97 16.10 -7.64
N ALA A 88 -0.93 14.84 -8.06
CA ALA A 88 -1.41 14.41 -9.38
C ALA A 88 -2.91 14.70 -9.55
N ALA A 89 -3.73 14.43 -8.54
CA ALA A 89 -5.15 14.73 -8.56
C ALA A 89 -5.39 16.23 -8.80
N LYS A 90 -4.64 17.11 -8.14
CA LYS A 90 -4.75 18.56 -8.35
C LYS A 90 -4.46 18.95 -9.79
N LEU A 91 -3.32 18.51 -10.33
CA LEU A 91 -2.94 18.82 -11.73
C LEU A 91 -3.96 18.27 -12.74
N LEU A 92 -4.41 17.03 -12.54
CA LEU A 92 -5.42 16.42 -13.41
C LEU A 92 -6.76 17.18 -13.36
N LYS A 93 -7.12 17.73 -12.19
CA LYS A 93 -8.35 18.53 -12.07
C LYS A 93 -8.23 19.89 -12.77
N GLU A 94 -7.08 20.54 -12.68
CA GLU A 94 -6.80 21.81 -13.36
C GLU A 94 -6.84 21.66 -14.89
N HIS A 95 -6.50 20.47 -15.41
CA HIS A 95 -6.48 20.15 -16.85
C HIS A 95 -7.58 19.16 -17.26
N GLU A 96 -8.65 19.02 -16.46
CA GLU A 96 -9.67 17.98 -16.66
C GLU A 96 -10.32 18.01 -18.06
N ASP A 97 -10.50 19.20 -18.64
CA ASP A 97 -11.11 19.37 -19.96
C ASP A 97 -10.19 18.94 -21.13
N GLU A 98 -8.89 18.75 -20.85
CA GLU A 98 -7.90 18.29 -21.84
C GLU A 98 -7.79 16.76 -21.86
N ILE A 99 -8.31 16.06 -20.82
CA ILE A 99 -8.19 14.61 -20.68
C ILE A 99 -9.07 13.88 -21.69
N GLU A 100 -8.45 13.04 -22.53
CA GLU A 100 -9.13 12.07 -23.37
C GLU A 100 -9.23 10.73 -22.62
N GLY A 101 -10.46 10.28 -22.36
CA GLY A 101 -10.73 9.13 -21.51
C GLY A 101 -10.85 9.50 -20.04
N THR A 102 -10.43 8.59 -19.16
CA THR A 102 -10.58 8.73 -17.70
C THR A 102 -9.30 8.36 -16.97
N VAL A 103 -8.95 9.14 -15.96
CA VAL A 103 -7.94 8.78 -14.98
C VAL A 103 -8.66 8.38 -13.68
N LYS A 104 -8.49 7.13 -13.28
CA LYS A 104 -9.00 6.60 -12.01
C LYS A 104 -7.89 6.70 -10.97
N LEU A 105 -8.10 7.47 -9.93
CA LEU A 105 -7.19 7.63 -8.81
C LEU A 105 -7.54 6.62 -7.73
N GLU A 106 -6.58 5.78 -7.36
CA GLU A 106 -6.69 4.78 -6.31
C GLU A 106 -5.83 5.14 -5.12
N PHE A 107 -6.44 5.25 -3.95
CA PHE A 107 -5.77 5.36 -2.66
C PHE A 107 -5.97 4.04 -1.92
N GLN A 108 -4.95 3.18 -1.95
CA GLN A 108 -5.02 1.81 -1.47
C GLN A 108 -4.65 1.72 0.02
N PRO A 109 -5.46 1.06 0.86
CA PRO A 109 -5.09 0.67 2.22
C PRO A 109 -4.36 -0.67 2.25
N ALA A 110 -3.82 -1.05 3.40
CA ALA A 110 -3.41 -2.42 3.74
C ALA A 110 -2.48 -3.09 2.71
N GLU A 111 -1.54 -2.31 2.15
CA GLU A 111 -0.50 -2.83 1.26
C GLU A 111 0.43 -3.74 2.03
N GLU A 112 0.89 -3.32 3.20
CA GLU A 112 1.88 -3.98 4.05
C GLU A 112 1.44 -5.35 4.60
N ILE A 113 0.16 -5.67 4.48
CA ILE A 113 -0.40 -6.98 4.82
C ILE A 113 -0.97 -7.73 3.62
N PHE A 114 -0.68 -7.26 2.39
CA PHE A 114 -1.09 -7.87 1.10
C PHE A 114 -2.60 -8.08 0.94
N GLN A 115 -3.44 -7.25 1.59
CA GLN A 115 -4.90 -7.43 1.59
C GLN A 115 -5.65 -6.29 0.89
N GLY A 116 -5.07 -5.10 0.81
CA GLY A 116 -5.76 -3.92 0.32
C GLY A 116 -6.19 -4.00 -1.13
N SER A 117 -5.26 -4.36 -2.02
CA SER A 117 -5.55 -4.54 -3.44
C SER A 117 -6.60 -5.63 -3.68
N LEU A 118 -6.51 -6.76 -2.96
CA LEU A 118 -7.49 -7.85 -3.06
C LEU A 118 -8.88 -7.42 -2.61
N ASP A 119 -8.97 -6.63 -1.53
CA ASP A 119 -10.23 -6.08 -1.05
C ASP A 119 -10.84 -5.13 -2.09
N MET A 120 -10.05 -4.19 -2.61
CA MET A 120 -10.53 -3.23 -3.61
C MET A 120 -10.91 -3.89 -4.93
N LEU A 121 -10.15 -4.89 -5.40
CA LEU A 121 -10.49 -5.68 -6.60
C LEU A 121 -11.84 -6.38 -6.46
N LYS A 122 -12.10 -7.03 -5.32
CA LYS A 122 -13.40 -7.66 -5.02
C LYS A 122 -14.55 -6.65 -4.97
N ASN A 123 -14.25 -5.39 -4.74
CA ASN A 123 -15.21 -4.30 -4.67
C ASN A 123 -15.24 -3.42 -5.93
N GLY A 124 -14.75 -3.94 -7.07
CA GLY A 124 -14.93 -3.32 -8.38
C GLY A 124 -13.90 -2.26 -8.76
N LEU A 125 -12.71 -2.30 -8.17
CA LEU A 125 -11.61 -1.37 -8.50
C LEU A 125 -11.41 -1.21 -10.02
N LEU A 126 -11.43 -2.30 -10.77
CA LEU A 126 -11.16 -2.29 -12.21
C LEU A 126 -12.40 -2.07 -13.07
N GLU A 127 -13.56 -1.86 -12.45
CA GLU A 127 -14.85 -1.68 -13.13
C GLU A 127 -15.36 -0.25 -12.93
N ASN A 128 -16.26 0.19 -13.80
CA ASN A 128 -17.01 1.45 -13.71
C ASN A 128 -16.20 2.73 -13.47
N PRO A 129 -15.36 3.20 -14.43
CA PRO A 129 -15.13 2.62 -15.76
C PRO A 129 -14.13 1.46 -15.71
N LYS A 130 -14.20 0.57 -16.71
CA LYS A 130 -13.27 -0.53 -16.87
C LYS A 130 -11.86 0.02 -17.09
N VAL A 131 -10.89 -0.48 -16.34
CA VAL A 131 -9.49 -0.06 -16.43
C VAL A 131 -8.80 -0.76 -17.60
N ASP A 132 -8.10 0.00 -18.43
CA ASP A 132 -7.32 -0.50 -19.58
C ASP A 132 -5.83 -0.67 -19.23
N ALA A 133 -5.30 0.17 -18.35
CA ALA A 133 -3.92 0.13 -17.89
C ALA A 133 -3.81 0.69 -16.47
N ALA A 134 -2.76 0.30 -15.76
CA ALA A 134 -2.46 0.80 -14.42
C ALA A 134 -1.01 1.23 -14.30
N VAL A 135 -0.76 2.26 -13.50
CA VAL A 135 0.56 2.76 -13.15
C VAL A 135 0.61 2.97 -11.64
N MET A 136 1.74 2.57 -11.06
CA MET A 136 2.07 2.86 -9.66
C MET A 136 3.51 3.35 -9.57
N PHE A 137 3.78 4.20 -8.60
CA PHE A 137 5.12 4.65 -8.25
C PHE A 137 5.46 4.15 -6.85
N HIS A 138 6.75 3.88 -6.65
CA HIS A 138 7.27 3.63 -5.32
C HIS A 138 8.52 4.50 -5.10
N VAL A 139 8.60 5.18 -3.96
CA VAL A 139 9.80 5.91 -3.56
C VAL A 139 10.90 4.91 -3.19
N LEU A 140 12.13 5.26 -3.52
CA LEU A 140 13.31 4.45 -3.21
C LEU A 140 14.27 5.27 -2.36
N ALA A 141 14.63 4.74 -1.20
CA ALA A 141 15.66 5.29 -0.33
C ALA A 141 16.89 4.37 -0.28
N GLY A 142 18.02 4.91 0.15
CA GLY A 142 19.26 4.13 0.35
C GLY A 142 19.99 3.70 -0.93
N MET A 143 19.57 4.14 -2.10
CA MET A 143 20.25 3.90 -3.37
C MET A 143 21.18 5.08 -3.75
N PRO A 144 22.34 4.84 -4.34
CA PRO A 144 23.26 5.90 -4.76
C PRO A 144 22.81 6.57 -6.07
N LEU A 145 21.59 7.10 -6.07
CA LEU A 145 20.96 7.78 -7.21
C LEU A 145 20.71 9.26 -6.87
N PRO A 146 20.88 10.18 -7.84
CA PRO A 146 20.48 11.56 -7.65
C PRO A 146 18.99 11.70 -7.31
N VAL A 147 18.68 12.66 -6.44
CA VAL A 147 17.27 13.01 -6.14
C VAL A 147 16.55 13.42 -7.42
N GLY A 148 15.32 12.97 -7.60
CA GLY A 148 14.53 13.20 -8.81
C GLY A 148 14.76 12.18 -9.93
N THR A 149 15.61 11.17 -9.72
CA THR A 149 15.73 10.06 -10.67
C THR A 149 14.42 9.24 -10.69
N VAL A 150 13.91 8.99 -11.90
CA VAL A 150 12.78 8.08 -12.13
C VAL A 150 13.30 6.82 -12.80
N LEU A 151 13.12 5.68 -12.17
CA LEU A 151 13.46 4.38 -12.72
C LEU A 151 12.21 3.74 -13.33
N VAL A 152 12.28 3.41 -14.61
CA VAL A 152 11.21 2.67 -15.30
C VAL A 152 11.74 1.28 -15.60
N PRO A 153 11.23 0.23 -14.93
CA PRO A 153 11.68 -1.13 -15.20
C PRO A 153 11.28 -1.57 -16.62
N GLY A 154 12.09 -2.45 -17.19
CA GLY A 154 11.74 -3.13 -18.44
C GLY A 154 10.56 -4.08 -18.27
N GLY A 155 10.03 -4.57 -19.40
CA GLY A 155 8.99 -5.62 -19.37
C GLY A 155 9.49 -6.92 -18.74
N GLY A 156 8.59 -7.65 -18.07
CA GLY A 156 8.88 -8.90 -17.38
C GLY A 156 8.72 -8.83 -15.87
N ILE A 157 9.46 -9.67 -15.14
CA ILE A 157 9.42 -9.74 -13.68
C ILE A 157 10.12 -8.51 -13.11
N THR A 158 9.38 -7.68 -12.39
CA THR A 158 9.88 -6.44 -11.78
C THR A 158 10.07 -6.57 -10.26
N MET A 159 9.25 -7.40 -9.61
CA MET A 159 9.27 -7.60 -8.15
C MET A 159 9.32 -9.08 -7.81
N ALA A 160 9.91 -9.41 -6.66
CA ALA A 160 9.85 -10.75 -6.10
C ALA A 160 8.44 -11.07 -5.59
N SER A 161 8.09 -12.36 -5.58
CA SER A 161 6.91 -12.82 -4.85
C SER A 161 7.19 -12.80 -3.34
N CYS A 162 6.14 -12.59 -2.56
CA CYS A 162 6.17 -12.76 -1.11
C CYS A 162 5.19 -13.86 -0.70
N GLU A 163 5.69 -14.81 0.08
CA GLU A 163 4.88 -15.88 0.66
C GLU A 163 5.11 -15.91 2.16
N GLN A 164 4.02 -15.97 2.91
CA GLN A 164 4.08 -15.97 4.37
C GLN A 164 3.50 -17.28 4.92
N TYR A 165 4.29 -17.95 5.73
CA TYR A 165 3.90 -19.19 6.41
C TYR A 165 3.90 -18.99 7.91
N HIS A 166 2.88 -19.48 8.60
CA HIS A 166 2.81 -19.57 10.05
C HIS A 166 2.89 -21.04 10.44
N ILE A 167 3.98 -21.43 11.11
CA ILE A 167 4.22 -22.81 11.55
C ILE A 167 4.21 -22.85 13.08
N THR A 168 3.31 -23.65 13.65
CA THR A 168 3.24 -23.89 15.08
C THR A 168 3.73 -25.30 15.38
N VAL A 169 4.81 -25.43 16.15
CA VAL A 169 5.36 -26.71 16.54
C VAL A 169 4.96 -27.00 18.00
N HIS A 170 4.19 -28.06 18.20
CA HIS A 170 3.74 -28.49 19.53
C HIS A 170 4.73 -29.46 20.15
N GLY A 171 5.35 -29.06 21.25
CA GLY A 171 6.24 -29.88 22.04
C GLY A 171 5.55 -30.50 23.25
N LYS A 172 6.31 -31.33 23.99
CA LYS A 172 5.92 -31.88 25.28
C LYS A 172 7.06 -31.66 26.28
N GLY A 173 6.80 -30.85 27.30
CA GLY A 173 7.74 -30.61 28.38
C GLY A 173 7.97 -31.86 29.25
N GLY A 174 9.10 -31.88 29.96
CA GLY A 174 9.45 -32.93 30.90
C GLY A 174 10.73 -32.61 31.68
N HIS A 175 11.20 -33.57 32.46
CA HIS A 175 12.42 -33.43 33.27
C HIS A 175 13.66 -33.53 32.37
N GLY A 176 14.63 -32.62 32.55
CA GLY A 176 15.84 -32.53 31.70
C GLY A 176 16.70 -33.81 31.68
N SER A 177 16.65 -34.66 32.74
CA SER A 177 17.34 -35.97 32.78
C SER A 177 16.57 -37.09 32.06
N MET A 178 15.37 -36.84 31.55
CA MET A 178 14.50 -37.81 30.86
C MET A 178 14.07 -37.30 29.47
N PRO A 179 15.02 -37.04 28.57
CA PRO A 179 14.70 -36.47 27.25
C PRO A 179 13.81 -37.37 26.39
N ASN A 180 13.89 -38.71 26.63
CA ASN A 180 13.05 -39.70 25.96
C ASN A 180 11.54 -39.60 26.31
N ALA A 181 11.20 -38.88 27.39
CA ALA A 181 9.81 -38.61 27.77
C ALA A 181 9.28 -37.27 27.29
N CYS A 182 10.11 -36.51 26.61
CA CYS A 182 9.82 -35.15 26.09
C CYS A 182 9.67 -35.17 24.57
N ILE A 183 9.13 -34.08 24.04
CA ILE A 183 9.16 -33.75 22.61
C ILE A 183 9.74 -32.33 22.52
N ASP A 184 10.95 -32.23 21.99
CA ASP A 184 11.63 -30.95 21.83
C ASP A 184 11.11 -30.21 20.57
N PRO A 185 10.36 -29.12 20.72
CA PRO A 185 9.84 -28.39 19.59
C PRO A 185 10.92 -27.59 18.85
N ILE A 186 12.02 -27.23 19.50
CA ILE A 186 13.12 -26.46 18.91
C ILE A 186 13.86 -27.31 17.89
N THR A 187 14.19 -28.57 18.26
CA THR A 187 14.81 -29.51 17.31
C THR A 187 13.92 -29.75 16.09
N ALA A 188 12.62 -29.96 16.30
CA ALA A 188 11.67 -30.11 15.18
C ALA A 188 11.60 -28.87 14.31
N ALA A 189 11.53 -27.68 14.91
CA ALA A 189 11.51 -26.42 14.18
C ALA A 189 12.79 -26.19 13.36
N ALA A 190 13.95 -26.51 13.91
CA ALA A 190 15.23 -26.44 13.20
C ALA A 190 15.25 -27.33 11.94
N HIS A 191 14.71 -28.55 12.03
CA HIS A 191 14.60 -29.47 10.89
C HIS A 191 13.59 -29.01 9.83
N ILE A 192 12.58 -28.22 10.18
CA ILE A 192 11.65 -27.60 9.21
C ILE A 192 12.33 -26.47 8.43
N HIS A 193 13.28 -25.77 9.07
CA HIS A 193 14.00 -24.66 8.45
C HIS A 193 15.07 -25.10 7.45
N ILE A 194 15.64 -26.30 7.59
CA ILE A 194 16.68 -26.85 6.71
C ILE A 194 16.05 -27.49 5.46
#